data_0a8a43d1475694d088daab72edd10f2f
#
_entry.id   0a8a43d1475694d088daab72edd10f2f
#
_cell.length_a   1.000
_cell.length_b   1.000
_cell.length_c   1.000
_cell.angle_alpha   90.00
_cell.angle_beta   90.00
_cell.angle_gamma   90.00
#
_symmetry.space_group_name_H-M   'P 1'
#
loop_
_entity.id
_entity.type
_entity.pdbx_description
1 polymer ?
#
loop_
_entity_poly.entity_id
_entity_poly.type
_entity_poly.pdbx_seq_one_letter_code
_entity_poly.pdbx_strand_id
1 'polypeptide(L)'
;MESVSNRVTTTLTWSNSISTSSLQIPQVFSIHCTKRLRVCCASDQTQKMTVSVTGATGFIGKRLVQRLHADKHSVRVLTRSRSQAQLIFPVKEFPGILIAEEQDWKDCIQGSNAVVNLAGLPISTRWSPEVKKEIKQSRIKVTSKVVDLINGSPEGVRPTVLVSATAVGYYGSSETQVFDERSPSGNDYLAEVCREWEATALKVNKDVRLALIRIGVVLGKDGGALAKMIPLFMMFAGGPLGSGQQWFSWIHLDDIVNLIYEALTNPSYKGVINGTAPNPVRLAEMCEQLGNVMGRPSWLPVPDFALKAVLGEGASVVLDGQRVLPTRAKELGFQFKYPQVKDALKTILS
;
A
#
# COMPACT_ATOMS: atom_id res chain seq x y z
N MET A 1 -48.03 18.30 -45.60
CA MET A 1 -49.08 17.98 -44.64
C MET A 1 -48.44 18.15 -43.30
N GLU A 2 -48.40 19.35 -42.76
CA GLU A 2 -49.35 19.98 -41.81
C GLU A 2 -49.39 19.13 -40.52
N SER A 3 -48.84 19.66 -39.51
CA SER A 3 -49.20 20.64 -38.45
C SER A 3 -49.66 19.85 -37.21
N VAL A 4 -49.54 20.22 -35.95
CA VAL A 4 -49.80 21.47 -35.26
C VAL A 4 -49.15 21.43 -33.87
N SER A 5 -48.60 22.56 -33.48
CA SER A 5 -48.16 22.96 -32.14
C SER A 5 -49.37 23.16 -31.20
N ASN A 6 -49.20 22.88 -29.90
CA ASN A 6 -50.02 23.56 -28.88
C ASN A 6 -49.18 23.88 -27.65
N ARG A 7 -48.92 25.19 -27.52
CA ARG A 7 -48.50 25.82 -26.24
C ARG A 7 -49.78 26.19 -25.47
N VAL A 8 -49.81 25.88 -24.21
CA VAL A 8 -50.78 26.45 -23.26
C VAL A 8 -50.04 27.38 -22.31
N THR A 9 -50.34 28.66 -22.42
CA THR A 9 -49.90 29.73 -21.54
C THR A 9 -51.00 30.00 -20.56
N THR A 10 -50.77 29.88 -19.26
CA THR A 10 -51.74 30.27 -18.22
C THR A 10 -51.22 31.50 -17.50
N THR A 11 -51.87 32.64 -17.72
CA THR A 11 -51.69 33.88 -17.00
C THR A 11 -52.59 33.91 -15.76
N LEU A 12 -52.04 34.13 -14.60
CA LEU A 12 -52.79 34.41 -13.36
C LEU A 12 -52.73 35.92 -13.05
N THR A 13 -53.89 36.54 -13.06
CA THR A 13 -54.12 37.92 -12.67
C THR A 13 -54.39 38.05 -11.18
N TRP A 14 -53.74 39.02 -10.55
CA TRP A 14 -53.97 39.40 -9.16
C TRP A 14 -55.13 40.39 -9.08
N SER A 15 -56.03 40.18 -8.09
CA SER A 15 -56.98 41.21 -7.64
C SER A 15 -56.83 41.41 -6.13
N ASN A 16 -56.52 42.64 -5.73
CA ASN A 16 -56.48 43.09 -4.34
C ASN A 16 -57.92 43.32 -3.82
N SER A 17 -58.20 42.85 -2.63
CA SER A 17 -59.24 43.43 -1.79
C SER A 17 -58.81 43.41 -0.32
N ILE A 18 -58.75 44.61 0.25
CA ILE A 18 -58.39 44.89 1.63
C ILE A 18 -59.69 44.73 2.49
N SER A 19 -59.63 43.97 3.56
CA SER A 19 -60.57 44.15 4.67
C SER A 19 -59.86 43.95 6.00
N THR A 20 -59.90 44.99 6.83
CA THR A 20 -59.39 45.08 8.16
C THR A 20 -60.33 44.35 9.16
N SER A 21 -59.82 43.38 9.90
CA SER A 21 -60.38 43.01 11.18
C SER A 21 -59.29 42.48 12.10
N SER A 22 -59.19 43.13 13.26
CA SER A 22 -58.33 42.83 14.38
C SER A 22 -58.56 41.44 14.95
N LEU A 23 -57.49 40.63 15.06
CA LEU A 23 -57.51 39.40 15.82
C LEU A 23 -56.19 39.24 16.58
N GLN A 24 -56.35 38.85 17.84
CA GLN A 24 -55.37 38.64 18.89
C GLN A 24 -54.25 37.66 18.51
N ILE A 25 -53.02 38.01 18.91
CA ILE A 25 -51.80 37.19 18.78
C ILE A 25 -51.81 36.14 19.91
N PRO A 26 -51.73 34.81 19.59
CA PRO A 26 -51.40 33.84 20.62
C PRO A 26 -49.88 33.85 20.86
N GLN A 27 -49.50 33.90 22.13
CA GLN A 27 -48.08 33.79 22.55
C GLN A 27 -47.54 32.44 22.12
N VAL A 28 -46.52 32.48 21.24
CA VAL A 28 -45.74 31.32 20.89
C VAL A 28 -44.71 31.08 21.99
N PHE A 29 -44.89 29.99 22.73
CA PHE A 29 -43.87 29.50 23.65
C PHE A 29 -42.64 29.03 22.81
N SER A 30 -41.56 29.80 22.89
CA SER A 30 -40.25 29.43 22.37
C SER A 30 -39.64 28.37 23.28
N ILE A 31 -39.76 27.09 22.88
CA ILE A 31 -38.98 26.03 23.51
C ILE A 31 -37.56 26.10 22.99
N HIS A 32 -36.68 26.74 23.74
CA HIS A 32 -35.22 26.67 23.51
C HIS A 32 -34.74 25.31 23.90
N CYS A 33 -34.76 24.38 22.94
CA CYS A 33 -34.07 23.08 23.05
C CYS A 33 -32.58 23.29 22.72
N THR A 34 -31.81 23.80 23.68
CA THR A 34 -30.34 23.77 23.60
C THR A 34 -29.85 22.36 23.84
N LYS A 35 -29.98 21.47 22.83
CA LYS A 35 -29.14 20.28 22.75
C LYS A 35 -27.71 20.76 22.48
N ARG A 36 -26.93 20.98 23.56
CA ARG A 36 -25.48 20.92 23.45
C ARG A 36 -25.10 19.54 22.89
N LEU A 37 -24.79 19.50 21.59
CA LEU A 37 -23.99 18.43 21.02
C LEU A 37 -22.66 18.46 21.79
N ARG A 38 -22.51 17.60 22.80
CA ARG A 38 -21.21 17.21 23.28
C ARG A 38 -20.56 16.49 22.10
N VAL A 39 -19.75 17.21 21.34
CA VAL A 39 -18.69 16.59 20.55
C VAL A 39 -17.78 15.94 21.58
N CYS A 40 -18.04 14.65 21.85
CA CYS A 40 -17.02 13.83 22.47
C CYS A 40 -15.89 13.76 21.47
N CYS A 41 -14.87 14.61 21.67
CA CYS A 41 -13.54 14.30 21.19
C CYS A 41 -13.17 12.98 21.89
N ALA A 42 -13.56 11.86 21.31
CA ALA A 42 -12.91 10.60 21.60
C ALA A 42 -11.45 10.86 21.20
N SER A 43 -10.60 11.07 22.19
CA SER A 43 -9.18 10.89 22.00
C SER A 43 -9.03 9.48 21.44
N ASP A 44 -8.65 9.41 20.18
CA ASP A 44 -8.33 8.16 19.49
C ASP A 44 -7.09 7.59 20.19
N GLN A 45 -7.30 6.99 21.37
CA GLN A 45 -6.29 6.17 22.02
C GLN A 45 -6.27 4.87 21.21
N THR A 46 -5.49 4.88 20.14
CA THR A 46 -5.17 3.65 19.42
C THR A 46 -4.72 2.61 20.44
N GLN A 47 -5.52 1.57 20.57
CA GLN A 47 -5.25 0.50 21.53
C GLN A 47 -3.83 -0.04 21.28
N LYS A 48 -2.99 -0.02 22.32
CA LYS A 48 -1.62 -0.53 22.22
C LYS A 48 -1.63 -2.00 21.82
N MET A 49 -0.91 -2.31 20.76
CA MET A 49 -0.80 -3.66 20.20
C MET A 49 0.61 -4.19 20.34
N THR A 50 0.75 -5.50 20.44
CA THR A 50 2.04 -6.20 20.20
C THR A 50 2.03 -6.70 18.77
N VAL A 51 2.98 -6.23 17.95
CA VAL A 51 3.07 -6.55 16.52
C VAL A 51 4.39 -7.26 16.22
N SER A 52 4.30 -8.48 15.69
CA SER A 52 5.47 -9.24 15.20
C SER A 52 5.67 -8.98 13.71
N VAL A 53 6.87 -8.61 13.29
CA VAL A 53 7.16 -8.18 11.90
C VAL A 53 8.30 -9.02 11.32
N THR A 54 8.04 -9.79 10.26
CA THR A 54 9.09 -10.38 9.40
C THR A 54 9.49 -9.40 8.32
N GLY A 55 10.73 -9.48 7.82
CA GLY A 55 11.22 -8.50 6.84
C GLY A 55 11.36 -7.08 7.41
N ALA A 56 11.38 -6.93 8.74
CA ALA A 56 11.48 -5.68 9.46
C ALA A 56 12.73 -4.85 9.10
N THR A 57 13.83 -5.50 8.74
CA THR A 57 15.08 -4.84 8.32
C THR A 57 15.08 -4.38 6.86
N GLY A 58 14.05 -4.74 6.09
CA GLY A 58 13.88 -4.31 4.71
C GLY A 58 13.38 -2.87 4.59
N PHE A 59 13.28 -2.39 3.35
CA PHE A 59 12.92 -1.01 3.03
C PHE A 59 11.57 -0.56 3.63
N ILE A 60 10.51 -1.34 3.39
CA ILE A 60 9.19 -1.05 3.98
C ILE A 60 9.18 -1.37 5.47
N GLY A 61 9.75 -2.52 5.86
CA GLY A 61 9.73 -3.01 7.23
C GLY A 61 10.39 -2.06 8.23
N LYS A 62 11.54 -1.48 7.88
CA LYS A 62 12.22 -0.47 8.70
C LYS A 62 11.31 0.72 9.00
N ARG A 63 10.65 1.25 7.97
CA ARG A 63 9.74 2.40 8.11
C ARG A 63 8.48 2.04 8.92
N LEU A 64 7.95 0.83 8.74
CA LEU A 64 6.82 0.34 9.53
C LEU A 64 7.19 0.20 11.01
N VAL A 65 8.35 -0.40 11.33
CA VAL A 65 8.82 -0.54 12.72
C VAL A 65 9.00 0.83 13.37
N GLN A 66 9.58 1.81 12.67
CA GLN A 66 9.71 3.18 13.14
C GLN A 66 8.34 3.79 13.47
N ARG A 67 7.34 3.61 12.59
CA ARG A 67 5.98 4.10 12.80
C ARG A 67 5.32 3.44 14.01
N LEU A 68 5.35 2.11 14.10
CA LEU A 68 4.76 1.37 15.21
C LEU A 68 5.39 1.76 16.56
N HIS A 69 6.71 1.93 16.58
CA HIS A 69 7.43 2.36 17.79
C HIS A 69 7.06 3.80 18.19
N ALA A 70 6.97 4.72 17.23
CA ALA A 70 6.54 6.10 17.47
C ALA A 70 5.12 6.18 18.06
N ASP A 71 4.22 5.32 17.59
CA ASP A 71 2.83 5.20 18.07
C ASP A 71 2.71 4.35 19.36
N LYS A 72 3.85 4.01 20.00
CA LYS A 72 3.92 3.30 21.27
C LYS A 72 3.39 1.86 21.26
N HIS A 73 3.35 1.21 20.11
CA HIS A 73 3.09 -0.23 20.01
C HIS A 73 4.32 -1.02 20.48
N SER A 74 4.10 -2.22 21.00
CA SER A 74 5.18 -3.18 21.28
C SER A 74 5.57 -3.88 19.98
N VAL A 75 6.83 -3.79 19.57
CA VAL A 75 7.29 -4.36 18.30
C VAL A 75 8.24 -5.54 18.54
N ARG A 76 7.99 -6.64 17.84
CA ARG A 76 8.84 -7.82 17.81
C ARG A 76 9.38 -8.00 16.39
N VAL A 77 10.68 -7.81 16.22
CA VAL A 77 11.39 -7.94 14.94
C VAL A 77 11.81 -9.39 14.75
N LEU A 78 11.19 -10.06 13.78
CA LEU A 78 11.51 -11.44 13.41
C LEU A 78 12.54 -11.43 12.28
N THR A 79 13.76 -11.89 12.56
CA THR A 79 14.91 -11.78 11.65
C THR A 79 15.69 -13.09 11.52
N ARG A 80 16.54 -13.16 10.49
CA ARG A 80 17.54 -14.23 10.32
C ARG A 80 18.90 -13.88 10.96
N SER A 81 19.11 -12.58 11.25
CA SER A 81 20.37 -12.08 11.82
C SER A 81 20.08 -11.01 12.87
N ARG A 82 20.26 -11.35 14.13
CA ARG A 82 20.09 -10.44 15.26
C ARG A 82 21.07 -9.27 15.16
N SER A 83 22.31 -9.53 14.79
CA SER A 83 23.35 -8.49 14.67
C SER A 83 23.00 -7.42 13.66
N GLN A 84 22.52 -7.80 12.46
CA GLN A 84 22.07 -6.83 11.46
C GLN A 84 20.82 -6.05 11.92
N ALA A 85 19.89 -6.71 12.59
CA ALA A 85 18.70 -6.03 13.09
C ALA A 85 19.06 -5.02 14.21
N GLN A 86 20.02 -5.33 15.08
CA GLN A 86 20.50 -4.41 16.11
C GLN A 86 21.21 -3.17 15.57
N LEU A 87 21.89 -3.28 14.40
CA LEU A 87 22.47 -2.12 13.72
C LEU A 87 21.38 -1.17 13.18
N ILE A 88 20.25 -1.72 12.73
CA ILE A 88 19.14 -0.94 12.19
C ILE A 88 18.24 -0.38 13.31
N PHE A 89 18.07 -1.14 14.39
CA PHE A 89 17.25 -0.79 15.55
C PHE A 89 18.10 -0.83 16.83
N PRO A 90 19.03 0.13 17.00
CA PRO A 90 19.84 0.19 18.22
C PRO A 90 18.96 0.49 19.44
N VAL A 91 19.22 -0.17 20.56
CA VAL A 91 18.41 -0.08 21.78
C VAL A 91 18.25 1.35 22.29
N LYS A 92 19.27 2.19 22.09
CA LYS A 92 19.24 3.62 22.50
C LYS A 92 18.14 4.41 21.79
N GLU A 93 17.91 4.13 20.48
CA GLU A 93 16.92 4.83 19.66
C GLU A 93 15.56 4.12 19.68
N PHE A 94 15.58 2.80 19.85
CA PHE A 94 14.39 1.94 19.83
C PHE A 94 14.26 1.11 21.11
N PRO A 95 14.08 1.76 22.27
CA PRO A 95 13.91 1.04 23.52
C PRO A 95 12.64 0.18 23.50
N GLY A 96 12.74 -1.06 23.98
CA GLY A 96 11.60 -1.97 24.08
C GLY A 96 11.29 -2.77 22.81
N ILE A 97 12.03 -2.59 21.70
CA ILE A 97 11.93 -3.51 20.56
C ILE A 97 12.60 -4.84 20.93
N LEU A 98 11.85 -5.94 20.72
CA LEU A 98 12.39 -7.28 20.88
C LEU A 98 12.85 -7.80 19.52
N ILE A 99 14.10 -8.28 19.43
CA ILE A 99 14.66 -8.87 18.21
C ILE A 99 14.80 -10.38 18.43
N ALA A 100 14.15 -11.17 17.58
CA ALA A 100 14.11 -12.62 17.66
C ALA A 100 14.65 -13.27 16.39
N GLU A 101 15.52 -14.24 16.54
CA GLU A 101 15.97 -15.13 15.47
C GLU A 101 14.97 -16.26 15.24
N GLU A 102 15.19 -17.02 14.20
CA GLU A 102 14.21 -17.95 13.66
C GLU A 102 13.75 -19.04 14.64
N GLN A 103 14.61 -19.46 15.55
CA GLN A 103 14.28 -20.40 16.63
C GLN A 103 13.31 -19.83 17.66
N ASP A 104 13.33 -18.51 17.88
CA ASP A 104 12.55 -17.80 18.89
C ASP A 104 11.22 -17.26 18.34
N TRP A 105 10.93 -17.44 17.04
CA TRP A 105 9.74 -16.88 16.40
C TRP A 105 8.44 -17.37 17.00
N LYS A 106 8.41 -18.64 17.47
CA LYS A 106 7.23 -19.21 18.10
C LYS A 106 6.78 -18.37 19.29
N ASP A 107 7.69 -18.08 20.21
CA ASP A 107 7.40 -17.33 21.43
C ASP A 107 7.08 -15.87 21.15
N CYS A 108 7.61 -15.33 20.05
CA CYS A 108 7.32 -13.98 19.60
C CYS A 108 5.98 -13.84 18.90
N ILE A 109 5.55 -14.84 18.13
CA ILE A 109 4.25 -14.83 17.45
C ILE A 109 3.14 -15.10 18.46
N GLN A 110 3.32 -16.06 19.37
CA GLN A 110 2.40 -16.29 20.47
C GLN A 110 2.36 -15.06 21.39
N GLY A 111 1.14 -14.61 21.72
CA GLY A 111 0.91 -13.40 22.50
C GLY A 111 1.14 -12.08 21.74
N SER A 112 1.35 -12.12 20.41
CA SER A 112 1.17 -10.93 19.56
C SER A 112 -0.30 -10.73 19.25
N ASN A 113 -0.73 -9.46 19.13
CA ASN A 113 -2.06 -9.13 18.60
C ASN A 113 -2.11 -9.33 17.09
N ALA A 114 -1.00 -9.00 16.40
CA ALA A 114 -0.91 -9.06 14.95
C ALA A 114 0.47 -9.50 14.46
N VAL A 115 0.50 -10.07 13.27
CA VAL A 115 1.73 -10.38 12.54
C VAL A 115 1.72 -9.67 11.19
N VAL A 116 2.85 -9.03 10.85
CA VAL A 116 3.10 -8.46 9.52
C VAL A 116 4.19 -9.24 8.82
N ASN A 117 3.88 -9.81 7.67
CA ASN A 117 4.83 -10.58 6.87
C ASN A 117 5.26 -9.78 5.63
N LEU A 118 6.47 -9.20 5.67
CA LEU A 118 7.09 -8.43 4.58
C LEU A 118 8.34 -9.11 4.03
N ALA A 119 8.61 -10.36 4.41
CA ALA A 119 9.81 -11.06 4.01
C ALA A 119 9.80 -11.47 2.53
N GLY A 120 10.91 -11.21 1.85
CA GLY A 120 11.13 -11.61 0.47
C GLY A 120 12.45 -11.09 -0.05
N LEU A 121 13.14 -11.86 -0.89
CA LEU A 121 14.36 -11.40 -1.57
C LEU A 121 14.04 -10.35 -2.62
N PRO A 122 14.94 -9.38 -2.86
CA PRO A 122 14.82 -8.43 -3.98
C PRO A 122 14.74 -9.18 -5.31
N ILE A 123 13.87 -8.68 -6.22
CA ILE A 123 13.69 -9.28 -7.56
C ILE A 123 14.49 -8.58 -8.65
N SER A 124 14.97 -7.34 -8.42
CA SER A 124 15.72 -6.53 -9.38
C SER A 124 17.21 -6.93 -9.39
N THR A 125 17.49 -8.15 -9.82
CA THR A 125 18.82 -8.77 -9.93
C THR A 125 18.89 -9.61 -11.22
N ARG A 126 20.09 -10.10 -11.58
CA ARG A 126 20.21 -11.05 -12.69
C ARG A 126 19.55 -12.37 -12.32
N TRP A 127 18.62 -12.85 -13.13
CA TRP A 127 17.93 -14.10 -12.89
C TRP A 127 18.68 -15.28 -13.54
N SER A 128 18.92 -16.30 -12.72
CA SER A 128 19.22 -17.66 -13.14
C SER A 128 18.08 -18.58 -12.62
N PRO A 129 18.03 -19.85 -13.01
CA PRO A 129 17.08 -20.81 -12.44
C PRO A 129 17.17 -20.89 -10.92
N GLU A 130 18.37 -20.82 -10.34
CA GLU A 130 18.62 -20.84 -8.89
C GLU A 130 18.07 -19.58 -8.22
N VAL A 131 18.35 -18.40 -8.78
CA VAL A 131 17.85 -17.11 -8.27
C VAL A 131 16.33 -17.05 -8.33
N LYS A 132 15.70 -17.51 -9.41
CA LYS A 132 14.23 -17.65 -9.51
C LYS A 132 13.69 -18.54 -8.40
N LYS A 133 14.30 -19.70 -8.18
CA LYS A 133 13.93 -20.60 -7.09
C LYS A 133 14.06 -19.94 -5.72
N GLU A 134 15.14 -19.20 -5.47
CA GLU A 134 15.34 -18.46 -4.21
C GLU A 134 14.32 -17.35 -4.03
N ILE A 135 14.02 -16.56 -5.08
CA ILE A 135 12.97 -15.54 -5.06
C ILE A 135 11.63 -16.14 -4.62
N LYS A 136 11.24 -17.28 -5.21
CA LYS A 136 10.01 -17.99 -4.87
C LYS A 136 10.06 -18.53 -3.44
N GLN A 137 11.11 -19.27 -3.09
CA GLN A 137 11.25 -19.92 -1.79
C GLN A 137 11.35 -18.94 -0.64
N SER A 138 12.03 -17.80 -0.80
CA SER A 138 12.14 -16.77 0.25
C SER A 138 10.78 -16.22 0.70
N ARG A 139 9.77 -16.28 -0.16
CA ARG A 139 8.40 -15.85 0.11
C ARG A 139 7.57 -16.98 0.69
N ILE A 140 7.53 -18.11 -0.02
CA ILE A 140 6.69 -19.25 0.35
C ILE A 140 7.11 -19.85 1.71
N LYS A 141 8.41 -20.12 1.93
CA LYS A 141 8.89 -20.73 3.17
C LYS A 141 8.63 -19.85 4.40
N VAL A 142 8.91 -18.55 4.29
CA VAL A 142 8.68 -17.64 5.43
C VAL A 142 7.18 -17.48 5.71
N THR A 143 6.36 -17.36 4.67
CA THR A 143 4.91 -17.26 4.84
C THR A 143 4.32 -18.54 5.44
N SER A 144 4.74 -19.72 4.95
CA SER A 144 4.32 -21.00 5.53
C SER A 144 4.69 -21.08 7.00
N LYS A 145 5.95 -20.77 7.36
CA LYS A 145 6.40 -20.79 8.76
C LYS A 145 5.58 -19.85 9.64
N VAL A 146 5.30 -18.63 9.17
CA VAL A 146 4.45 -17.68 9.91
C VAL A 146 3.04 -18.24 10.10
N VAL A 147 2.43 -18.76 9.05
CA VAL A 147 1.08 -19.35 9.09
C VAL A 147 1.04 -20.56 10.04
N ASP A 148 2.02 -21.45 9.94
CA ASP A 148 2.12 -22.65 10.80
C ASP A 148 2.26 -22.28 12.28
N LEU A 149 3.06 -21.25 12.60
CA LEU A 149 3.23 -20.76 13.97
C LEU A 149 1.96 -20.07 14.50
N ILE A 150 1.25 -19.32 13.67
CA ILE A 150 -0.05 -18.73 14.03
C ILE A 150 -1.08 -19.83 14.29
N ASN A 151 -1.20 -20.79 13.37
CA ASN A 151 -2.18 -21.88 13.47
C ASN A 151 -1.91 -22.80 14.65
N GLY A 152 -0.64 -23.07 14.94
CA GLY A 152 -0.20 -23.86 16.08
C GLY A 152 -0.24 -23.15 17.44
N SER A 153 -0.60 -21.85 17.47
CA SER A 153 -0.75 -21.10 18.71
C SER A 153 -2.07 -21.45 19.39
N PRO A 154 -2.09 -21.66 20.74
CA PRO A 154 -3.30 -21.80 21.51
C PRO A 154 -4.26 -20.61 21.31
N GLU A 155 -5.57 -20.83 21.42
CA GLU A 155 -6.61 -19.84 21.13
C GLU A 155 -6.42 -18.51 21.88
N GLY A 156 -6.12 -18.55 23.17
CA GLY A 156 -5.98 -17.35 24.00
C GLY A 156 -4.71 -16.51 23.75
N VAL A 157 -3.74 -17.03 22.97
CA VAL A 157 -2.46 -16.33 22.66
C VAL A 157 -2.19 -16.25 21.15
N ARG A 158 -3.15 -16.71 20.34
CA ARG A 158 -3.06 -16.64 18.87
C ARG A 158 -3.23 -15.20 18.39
N PRO A 159 -2.38 -14.72 17.49
CA PRO A 159 -2.62 -13.44 16.80
C PRO A 159 -3.97 -13.41 16.09
N THR A 160 -4.69 -12.30 16.20
CA THR A 160 -6.02 -12.13 15.57
C THR A 160 -5.94 -11.52 14.18
N VAL A 161 -4.76 -10.99 13.78
CA VAL A 161 -4.54 -10.32 12.51
C VAL A 161 -3.26 -10.82 11.85
N LEU A 162 -3.34 -11.15 10.57
CA LEU A 162 -2.19 -11.35 9.68
C LEU A 162 -2.28 -10.37 8.52
N VAL A 163 -1.29 -9.48 8.39
CA VAL A 163 -1.08 -8.66 7.20
C VAL A 163 0.09 -9.27 6.42
N SER A 164 -0.16 -9.82 5.25
CA SER A 164 0.87 -10.43 4.41
C SER A 164 1.07 -9.65 3.13
N ALA A 165 2.33 -9.24 2.88
CA ALA A 165 2.69 -8.68 1.61
C ALA A 165 2.59 -9.72 0.50
N THR A 166 2.21 -9.23 -0.69
CA THR A 166 2.35 -9.86 -1.99
C THR A 166 2.71 -8.76 -2.99
N ALA A 167 2.55 -8.92 -4.28
CA ALA A 167 2.96 -7.91 -5.25
C ALA A 167 1.95 -7.77 -6.40
N VAL A 168 1.92 -6.58 -7.01
CA VAL A 168 1.14 -6.34 -8.24
C VAL A 168 1.59 -7.19 -9.44
N GLY A 169 2.77 -7.83 -9.36
CA GLY A 169 3.17 -8.87 -10.29
C GLY A 169 2.18 -10.04 -10.39
N TYR A 170 1.24 -10.17 -9.46
CA TYR A 170 0.09 -11.08 -9.55
C TYR A 170 -0.68 -10.96 -10.86
N TYR A 171 -0.82 -9.75 -11.39
CA TYR A 171 -1.63 -9.47 -12.59
C TYR A 171 -0.91 -9.79 -13.90
N GLY A 172 0.41 -9.99 -13.88
CA GLY A 172 1.22 -10.09 -15.09
C GLY A 172 1.37 -8.74 -15.79
N SER A 173 1.99 -8.76 -16.99
CA SER A 173 2.22 -7.56 -17.78
C SER A 173 1.09 -7.27 -18.77
N SER A 174 0.70 -6.00 -18.93
CA SER A 174 -0.22 -5.54 -19.97
C SER A 174 -0.05 -4.05 -20.26
N GLU A 175 0.00 -3.68 -21.52
CA GLU A 175 0.05 -2.27 -21.94
C GLU A 175 -1.31 -1.58 -21.92
N THR A 176 -2.39 -2.33 -22.11
CA THR A 176 -3.74 -1.78 -22.34
C THR A 176 -4.72 -2.06 -21.21
N GLN A 177 -4.57 -3.19 -20.52
CA GLN A 177 -5.49 -3.60 -19.47
C GLN A 177 -5.27 -2.80 -18.18
N VAL A 178 -6.39 -2.45 -17.52
CA VAL A 178 -6.40 -1.87 -16.18
C VAL A 178 -6.82 -2.96 -15.19
N PHE A 179 -6.05 -3.11 -14.12
CA PHE A 179 -6.28 -4.13 -13.11
C PHE A 179 -6.74 -3.51 -11.79
N ASP A 180 -7.64 -4.19 -11.13
CA ASP A 180 -8.04 -3.98 -9.74
C ASP A 180 -8.00 -5.30 -8.95
N GLU A 181 -8.44 -5.28 -7.70
CA GLU A 181 -8.40 -6.46 -6.81
C GLU A 181 -9.28 -7.62 -7.29
N ARG A 182 -10.25 -7.38 -8.17
CA ARG A 182 -11.17 -8.37 -8.77
C ARG A 182 -10.60 -9.00 -10.04
N SER A 183 -9.55 -8.41 -10.59
CA SER A 183 -8.93 -8.88 -11.83
C SER A 183 -8.22 -10.22 -11.65
N PRO A 184 -8.28 -11.11 -12.66
CA PRO A 184 -7.59 -12.40 -12.61
C PRO A 184 -6.08 -12.22 -12.58
N SER A 185 -5.37 -13.28 -12.17
CA SER A 185 -3.90 -13.32 -12.24
C SER A 185 -3.40 -13.47 -13.67
N GLY A 186 -2.19 -12.94 -13.91
CA GLY A 186 -1.42 -13.22 -15.11
C GLY A 186 -0.85 -14.65 -15.15
N ASN A 187 -0.12 -14.95 -16.25
CA ASN A 187 0.44 -16.28 -16.51
C ASN A 187 1.98 -16.29 -16.53
N ASP A 188 2.64 -15.19 -16.22
CA ASP A 188 4.10 -15.11 -16.14
C ASP A 188 4.63 -15.69 -14.81
N TYR A 189 5.97 -15.76 -14.72
CA TYR A 189 6.64 -16.30 -13.54
C TYR A 189 6.33 -15.53 -12.26
N LEU A 190 6.25 -14.20 -12.30
CA LEU A 190 5.94 -13.41 -11.10
C LEU A 190 4.50 -13.59 -10.66
N ALA A 191 3.57 -13.72 -11.61
CA ALA A 191 2.18 -14.03 -11.32
C ALA A 191 2.03 -15.42 -10.67
N GLU A 192 2.78 -16.42 -11.15
CA GLU A 192 2.83 -17.74 -10.50
C GLU A 192 3.34 -17.64 -9.06
N VAL A 193 4.46 -16.96 -8.85
CA VAL A 193 5.01 -16.74 -7.50
C VAL A 193 4.00 -16.08 -6.58
N CYS A 194 3.32 -15.03 -7.06
CA CYS A 194 2.31 -14.31 -6.26
C CYS A 194 1.10 -15.21 -5.93
N ARG A 195 0.61 -16.01 -6.88
CA ARG A 195 -0.49 -16.96 -6.61
C ARG A 195 -0.14 -17.96 -5.51
N GLU A 196 1.04 -18.56 -5.57
CA GLU A 196 1.47 -19.52 -4.54
C GLU A 196 1.71 -18.83 -3.18
N TRP A 197 2.24 -17.62 -3.22
CA TRP A 197 2.45 -16.82 -2.01
C TRP A 197 1.12 -16.50 -1.32
N GLU A 198 0.13 -16.01 -2.06
CA GLU A 198 -1.22 -15.74 -1.54
C GLU A 198 -1.91 -17.02 -1.07
N ALA A 199 -1.82 -18.11 -1.86
CA ALA A 199 -2.37 -19.41 -1.49
C ALA A 199 -1.76 -19.96 -0.17
N THR A 200 -0.48 -19.65 0.09
CA THR A 200 0.17 -20.02 1.35
C THR A 200 -0.36 -19.20 2.51
N ALA A 201 -0.52 -17.88 2.36
CA ALA A 201 -1.07 -17.02 3.39
C ALA A 201 -2.55 -17.33 3.71
N LEU A 202 -3.34 -17.74 2.70
CA LEU A 202 -4.74 -18.14 2.84
C LEU A 202 -4.95 -19.41 3.70
N LYS A 203 -3.88 -20.16 4.01
CA LYS A 203 -3.94 -21.31 4.93
C LYS A 203 -4.00 -20.93 6.41
N VAL A 204 -3.92 -19.63 6.72
CA VAL A 204 -4.08 -19.16 8.11
C VAL A 204 -5.48 -19.49 8.62
N ASN A 205 -5.58 -19.76 9.93
CA ASN A 205 -6.85 -20.08 10.60
C ASN A 205 -7.91 -19.03 10.29
N LYS A 206 -9.15 -19.49 10.05
CA LYS A 206 -10.28 -18.64 9.66
C LYS A 206 -10.65 -17.57 10.69
N ASP A 207 -10.30 -17.79 11.96
CA ASP A 207 -10.51 -16.83 13.03
C ASP A 207 -9.50 -15.66 12.99
N VAL A 208 -8.45 -15.78 12.18
CA VAL A 208 -7.45 -14.74 11.98
C VAL A 208 -7.84 -13.87 10.80
N ARG A 209 -7.99 -12.57 11.02
CA ARG A 209 -8.27 -11.62 9.94
C ARG A 209 -7.04 -11.48 9.04
N LEU A 210 -7.15 -11.94 7.82
CA LEU A 210 -6.10 -11.85 6.80
C LEU A 210 -6.30 -10.62 5.90
N ALA A 211 -5.26 -9.79 5.77
CA ALA A 211 -5.13 -8.77 4.74
C ALA A 211 -3.93 -9.10 3.83
N LEU A 212 -4.19 -9.25 2.54
CA LEU A 212 -3.18 -9.48 1.50
C LEU A 212 -2.91 -8.17 0.76
N ILE A 213 -1.72 -7.61 0.91
CA ILE A 213 -1.37 -6.33 0.28
C ILE A 213 -0.54 -6.59 -0.97
N ARG A 214 -1.12 -6.41 -2.17
CA ARG A 214 -0.42 -6.46 -3.46
C ARG A 214 0.33 -5.16 -3.67
N ILE A 215 1.61 -5.15 -3.31
CA ILE A 215 2.44 -3.95 -3.29
C ILE A 215 2.97 -3.64 -4.69
N GLY A 216 2.82 -2.39 -5.12
CA GLY A 216 3.42 -1.83 -6.33
C GLY A 216 4.89 -1.45 -6.14
N VAL A 217 5.43 -0.63 -7.04
CA VAL A 217 6.80 -0.13 -6.93
C VAL A 217 6.87 0.95 -5.85
N VAL A 218 7.53 0.64 -4.75
CA VAL A 218 7.63 1.58 -3.62
C VAL A 218 8.71 2.62 -3.87
N LEU A 219 8.33 3.89 -3.77
CA LEU A 219 9.21 5.04 -3.93
C LEU A 219 9.65 5.59 -2.57
N GLY A 220 10.96 5.76 -2.40
CA GLY A 220 11.59 6.40 -1.25
C GLY A 220 13.09 6.56 -1.50
N LYS A 221 13.76 7.43 -0.73
CA LYS A 221 15.14 7.84 -0.94
C LYS A 221 16.13 6.69 -0.76
N ASP A 222 15.97 5.92 0.31
CA ASP A 222 17.00 4.99 0.81
C ASP A 222 16.77 3.55 0.37
N GLY A 223 15.95 3.31 -0.68
CA GLY A 223 15.67 1.97 -1.13
C GLY A 223 14.78 1.89 -2.38
N GLY A 224 14.42 0.66 -2.75
CA GLY A 224 13.55 0.41 -3.89
C GLY A 224 14.16 0.83 -5.24
N ALA A 225 13.29 1.21 -6.19
CA ALA A 225 13.68 1.60 -7.53
C ALA A 225 14.46 2.92 -7.55
N LEU A 226 14.05 3.92 -6.74
CA LEU A 226 14.69 5.25 -6.75
C LEU A 226 16.14 5.22 -6.31
N ALA A 227 16.51 4.41 -5.32
CA ALA A 227 17.90 4.29 -4.88
C ALA A 227 18.85 3.84 -6.02
N LYS A 228 18.32 3.14 -7.03
CA LYS A 228 19.08 2.74 -8.23
C LYS A 228 19.03 3.79 -9.33
N MET A 229 17.94 4.55 -9.43
CA MET A 229 17.77 5.57 -10.48
C MET A 229 18.49 6.88 -10.15
N ILE A 230 18.40 7.37 -8.92
CA ILE A 230 18.98 8.65 -8.49
C ILE A 230 20.46 8.80 -8.89
N PRO A 231 21.36 7.82 -8.65
CA PRO A 231 22.76 7.95 -9.05
C PRO A 231 22.95 8.17 -10.55
N LEU A 232 22.15 7.52 -11.40
CA LEU A 232 22.21 7.70 -12.86
C LEU A 232 21.81 9.11 -13.27
N PHE A 233 20.73 9.65 -12.67
CA PHE A 233 20.32 11.03 -12.92
C PHE A 233 21.38 12.04 -12.43
N MET A 234 22.00 11.79 -11.28
CA MET A 234 23.10 12.63 -10.77
C MET A 234 24.28 12.67 -11.74
N MET A 235 24.55 11.58 -12.45
CA MET A 235 25.60 11.50 -13.49
C MET A 235 25.13 11.98 -14.87
N PHE A 236 23.97 12.64 -14.98
CA PHE A 236 23.37 13.09 -16.25
C PHE A 236 23.05 11.95 -17.24
N ALA A 237 22.99 10.72 -16.76
CA ALA A 237 22.70 9.52 -17.53
C ALA A 237 21.28 8.98 -17.25
N GLY A 238 20.36 9.87 -16.85
CA GLY A 238 18.97 9.54 -16.55
C GLY A 238 18.11 9.39 -17.79
N GLY A 239 17.19 8.42 -17.76
CA GLY A 239 16.22 8.22 -18.83
C GLY A 239 15.41 6.95 -18.64
N PRO A 240 14.45 6.70 -19.54
CA PRO A 240 13.59 5.52 -19.47
C PRO A 240 14.38 4.23 -19.76
N LEU A 241 13.91 3.14 -19.18
CA LEU A 241 14.40 1.79 -19.46
C LEU A 241 13.57 1.21 -20.61
N GLY A 242 14.23 0.75 -21.67
CA GLY A 242 13.55 0.31 -22.89
C GLY A 242 12.76 1.43 -23.56
N SER A 243 11.55 1.12 -24.01
CA SER A 243 10.64 2.10 -24.63
C SER A 243 10.09 3.15 -23.65
N GLY A 244 10.12 2.88 -22.35
CA GLY A 244 9.50 3.72 -21.35
C GLY A 244 7.96 3.69 -21.35
N GLN A 245 7.34 2.91 -22.26
CA GLN A 245 5.88 2.84 -22.41
C GLN A 245 5.21 1.89 -21.41
N GLN A 246 5.98 1.05 -20.72
CA GLN A 246 5.46 0.16 -19.70
C GLN A 246 4.83 0.94 -18.54
N TRP A 247 3.74 0.41 -18.00
CA TRP A 247 3.06 1.01 -16.85
C TRP A 247 3.89 0.86 -15.57
N PHE A 248 3.93 1.92 -14.81
CA PHE A 248 4.63 2.02 -13.54
C PHE A 248 3.60 2.26 -12.43
N SER A 249 3.13 1.18 -11.83
CA SER A 249 2.21 1.22 -10.69
C SER A 249 3.01 1.36 -9.40
N TRP A 250 3.11 2.58 -8.93
CA TRP A 250 3.95 3.01 -7.82
C TRP A 250 3.14 3.33 -6.57
N ILE A 251 3.83 3.46 -5.43
CA ILE A 251 3.29 4.00 -4.18
C ILE A 251 4.42 4.68 -3.40
N HIS A 252 4.12 5.76 -2.68
CA HIS A 252 5.07 6.37 -1.74
C HIS A 252 5.29 5.46 -0.52
N LEU A 253 6.51 5.45 0.02
CA LEU A 253 6.87 4.62 1.19
C LEU A 253 5.97 4.89 2.40
N ASP A 254 5.64 6.15 2.69
CA ASP A 254 4.76 6.49 3.81
C ASP A 254 3.32 6.01 3.56
N ASP A 255 2.83 6.07 2.32
CA ASP A 255 1.47 5.61 2.00
C ASP A 255 1.33 4.10 2.12
N ILE A 256 2.32 3.31 1.68
CA ILE A 256 2.26 1.85 1.88
C ILE A 256 2.39 1.48 3.35
N VAL A 257 3.20 2.19 4.13
CA VAL A 257 3.29 1.99 5.59
C VAL A 257 1.97 2.34 6.27
N ASN A 258 1.32 3.44 5.88
CA ASN A 258 0.01 3.81 6.40
C ASN A 258 -1.07 2.79 6.01
N LEU A 259 -1.04 2.27 4.77
CA LEU A 259 -1.99 1.24 4.33
C LEU A 259 -1.83 -0.06 5.14
N ILE A 260 -0.59 -0.48 5.42
CA ILE A 260 -0.31 -1.62 6.29
C ILE A 260 -0.79 -1.34 7.73
N TYR A 261 -0.60 -0.13 8.23
CA TYR A 261 -1.06 0.28 9.55
C TYR A 261 -2.59 0.25 9.66
N GLU A 262 -3.31 0.78 8.65
CA GLU A 262 -4.77 0.64 8.57
C GLU A 262 -5.20 -0.84 8.52
N ALA A 263 -4.49 -1.67 7.76
CA ALA A 263 -4.76 -3.11 7.73
C ALA A 263 -4.52 -3.80 9.08
N LEU A 264 -3.66 -3.28 9.93
CA LEU A 264 -3.46 -3.77 11.30
C LEU A 264 -4.60 -3.37 12.23
N THR A 265 -4.99 -2.10 12.22
CA THR A 265 -5.84 -1.48 13.24
C THR A 265 -7.32 -1.47 12.88
N ASN A 266 -7.66 -1.39 11.59
CA ASN A 266 -9.04 -1.27 11.12
C ASN A 266 -9.58 -2.63 10.64
N PRO A 267 -10.64 -3.18 11.28
CA PRO A 267 -11.19 -4.50 10.95
C PRO A 267 -11.82 -4.59 9.56
N SER A 268 -12.14 -3.46 8.91
CA SER A 268 -12.68 -3.43 7.55
C SER A 268 -11.63 -3.80 6.49
N TYR A 269 -10.33 -3.67 6.82
CA TYR A 269 -9.23 -4.03 5.94
C TYR A 269 -8.97 -5.54 6.01
N LYS A 270 -9.63 -6.29 5.14
CA LYS A 270 -9.51 -7.75 4.99
C LYS A 270 -9.54 -8.16 3.53
N GLY A 271 -8.96 -9.34 3.24
CA GLY A 271 -8.84 -9.86 1.89
C GLY A 271 -7.74 -9.14 1.09
N VAL A 272 -7.89 -9.10 -0.23
CA VAL A 272 -6.90 -8.50 -1.14
C VAL A 272 -7.07 -6.98 -1.21
N ILE A 273 -5.96 -6.25 -1.15
CA ILE A 273 -5.89 -4.79 -1.28
C ILE A 273 -4.66 -4.44 -2.11
N ASN A 274 -4.82 -3.64 -3.16
CA ASN A 274 -3.71 -3.14 -3.95
C ASN A 274 -3.01 -1.98 -3.22
N GLY A 275 -1.74 -2.16 -2.92
CA GLY A 275 -0.85 -1.16 -2.36
C GLY A 275 -0.19 -0.35 -3.46
N THR A 276 -0.97 0.43 -4.22
CA THR A 276 -0.52 1.32 -5.30
C THR A 276 -1.10 2.71 -5.11
N ALA A 277 -0.43 3.74 -5.62
CA ALA A 277 -1.01 5.08 -5.71
C ALA A 277 -2.17 5.12 -6.73
N PRO A 278 -3.13 6.07 -6.56
CA PRO A 278 -4.31 6.11 -7.41
C PRO A 278 -4.03 6.49 -8.87
N ASN A 279 -2.87 7.06 -9.15
CA ASN A 279 -2.48 7.54 -10.47
C ASN A 279 -1.19 6.86 -10.94
N PRO A 280 -1.28 5.62 -11.49
CA PRO A 280 -0.14 4.97 -12.14
C PRO A 280 0.26 5.76 -13.39
N VAL A 281 1.58 5.82 -13.68
CA VAL A 281 2.16 6.56 -14.79
C VAL A 281 2.91 5.62 -15.75
N ARG A 282 3.31 6.09 -16.93
CA ARG A 282 4.28 5.38 -17.77
C ARG A 282 5.69 5.60 -17.21
N LEU A 283 6.62 4.65 -17.44
CA LEU A 283 7.98 4.77 -16.93
C LEU A 283 8.69 6.00 -17.52
N ALA A 284 8.43 6.34 -18.78
CA ALA A 284 8.97 7.56 -19.40
C ALA A 284 8.52 8.81 -18.64
N GLU A 285 7.22 8.92 -18.28
CA GLU A 285 6.70 10.01 -17.47
C GLU A 285 7.34 10.06 -16.08
N MET A 286 7.49 8.88 -15.45
CA MET A 286 8.22 8.80 -14.16
C MET A 286 9.65 9.34 -14.25
N CYS A 287 10.38 8.98 -15.30
CA CYS A 287 11.74 9.45 -15.53
C CYS A 287 11.77 10.95 -15.81
N GLU A 288 10.83 11.48 -16.59
CA GLU A 288 10.70 12.91 -16.86
C GLU A 288 10.44 13.69 -15.56
N GLN A 289 9.48 13.25 -14.74
CA GLN A 289 9.18 13.90 -13.46
C GLN A 289 10.39 13.84 -12.50
N LEU A 290 11.12 12.72 -12.48
CA LEU A 290 12.33 12.58 -11.67
C LEU A 290 13.42 13.56 -12.14
N GLY A 291 13.65 13.65 -13.45
CA GLY A 291 14.60 14.60 -14.05
C GLY A 291 14.24 16.05 -13.72
N ASN A 292 12.97 16.41 -13.88
CA ASN A 292 12.46 17.74 -13.58
C ASN A 292 12.66 18.13 -12.10
N VAL A 293 12.38 17.22 -11.16
CA VAL A 293 12.58 17.47 -9.72
C VAL A 293 14.03 17.57 -9.34
N MET A 294 14.92 16.78 -9.98
CA MET A 294 16.36 16.80 -9.73
C MET A 294 17.10 17.91 -10.50
N GLY A 295 16.46 18.60 -11.44
CA GLY A 295 17.14 19.51 -12.37
C GLY A 295 18.15 18.77 -13.25
N ARG A 296 17.84 17.57 -13.71
CA ARG A 296 18.71 16.70 -14.52
C ARG A 296 18.00 16.22 -15.77
N PRO A 297 18.75 15.99 -16.88
CA PRO A 297 18.19 15.43 -18.09
C PRO A 297 17.63 14.02 -17.86
N SER A 298 16.56 13.69 -18.58
CA SER A 298 15.85 12.40 -18.49
C SER A 298 15.64 11.74 -19.86
N TRP A 299 16.41 12.13 -20.85
CA TRP A 299 16.21 11.75 -22.26
C TRP A 299 17.08 10.59 -22.74
N LEU A 300 18.03 10.11 -21.92
CA LEU A 300 18.95 9.05 -22.33
C LEU A 300 18.35 7.66 -22.05
N PRO A 301 17.74 6.99 -23.06
CA PRO A 301 17.14 5.69 -22.81
C PRO A 301 18.20 4.60 -22.64
N VAL A 302 17.94 3.64 -21.76
CA VAL A 302 18.73 2.41 -21.67
C VAL A 302 18.11 1.37 -22.58
N PRO A 303 18.78 0.91 -23.65
CA PRO A 303 18.22 -0.04 -24.60
C PRO A 303 17.89 -1.39 -23.97
N ASP A 304 16.82 -2.04 -24.44
CA ASP A 304 16.36 -3.36 -23.96
C ASP A 304 17.46 -4.42 -24.00
N PHE A 305 18.27 -4.45 -25.07
CA PHE A 305 19.33 -5.44 -25.19
C PHE A 305 20.42 -5.28 -24.11
N ALA A 306 20.71 -4.05 -23.68
CA ALA A 306 21.66 -3.80 -22.62
C ALA A 306 21.12 -4.26 -21.27
N LEU A 307 19.82 -4.02 -20.99
CA LEU A 307 19.15 -4.51 -19.79
C LEU A 307 19.09 -6.03 -19.77
N LYS A 308 18.76 -6.68 -20.89
CA LYS A 308 18.76 -8.15 -21.03
C LYS A 308 20.16 -8.74 -20.84
N ALA A 309 21.22 -8.09 -21.34
CA ALA A 309 22.59 -8.53 -21.13
C ALA A 309 22.99 -8.52 -19.65
N VAL A 310 22.57 -7.48 -18.89
CA VAL A 310 22.92 -7.30 -17.47
C VAL A 310 22.03 -8.16 -16.57
N LEU A 311 20.71 -8.14 -16.77
CA LEU A 311 19.72 -8.72 -15.86
C LEU A 311 19.22 -10.11 -16.30
N GLY A 312 19.56 -10.55 -17.52
CA GLY A 312 19.03 -11.80 -18.06
C GLY A 312 17.49 -11.76 -18.14
N GLU A 313 16.83 -12.83 -17.75
CA GLU A 313 15.36 -12.89 -17.65
C GLU A 313 14.78 -11.88 -16.66
N GLY A 314 15.57 -11.44 -15.67
CA GLY A 314 15.18 -10.42 -14.71
C GLY A 314 14.95 -9.03 -15.32
N ALA A 315 15.32 -8.82 -16.59
CA ALA A 315 15.03 -7.60 -17.33
C ALA A 315 13.51 -7.35 -17.46
N SER A 316 12.69 -8.40 -17.46
CA SER A 316 11.22 -8.28 -17.46
C SER A 316 10.69 -7.46 -16.28
N VAL A 317 11.33 -7.49 -15.12
CA VAL A 317 10.93 -6.70 -13.94
C VAL A 317 10.91 -5.19 -14.22
N VAL A 318 11.75 -4.72 -15.15
CA VAL A 318 11.90 -3.30 -15.47
C VAL A 318 11.41 -2.93 -16.87
N LEU A 319 11.29 -3.91 -17.77
CA LEU A 319 10.80 -3.72 -19.15
C LEU A 319 9.31 -3.93 -19.28
N ASP A 320 8.71 -4.73 -18.39
CA ASP A 320 7.29 -5.04 -18.37
C ASP A 320 6.59 -4.22 -17.27
N GLY A 321 5.27 -4.10 -17.36
CA GLY A 321 4.50 -3.39 -16.37
C GLY A 321 2.99 -3.58 -16.53
N GLN A 322 2.26 -3.15 -15.54
CA GLN A 322 0.80 -3.26 -15.48
C GLN A 322 0.19 -2.01 -14.86
N ARG A 323 -0.96 -1.60 -15.35
CA ARG A 323 -1.74 -0.50 -14.78
C ARG A 323 -2.65 -1.02 -13.68
N VAL A 324 -2.27 -0.83 -12.43
CA VAL A 324 -3.00 -1.34 -11.26
C VAL A 324 -3.59 -0.18 -10.45
N LEU A 325 -4.89 -0.26 -10.15
CA LEU A 325 -5.61 0.73 -9.36
C LEU A 325 -5.89 0.20 -7.94
N PRO A 326 -5.81 1.06 -6.91
CA PRO A 326 -6.12 0.71 -5.52
C PRO A 326 -7.62 0.85 -5.24
N THR A 327 -8.45 0.10 -5.97
CA THR A 327 -9.91 0.24 -5.90
C THR A 327 -10.42 -0.04 -4.50
N ARG A 328 -9.95 -1.14 -3.88
CA ARG A 328 -10.37 -1.52 -2.55
C ARG A 328 -9.91 -0.53 -1.47
N ALA A 329 -8.70 -0.01 -1.54
CA ALA A 329 -8.22 1.01 -0.61
C ALA A 329 -9.08 2.29 -0.67
N LYS A 330 -9.46 2.73 -1.88
CA LYS A 330 -10.38 3.87 -2.07
C LYS A 330 -11.78 3.58 -1.51
N GLU A 331 -12.35 2.41 -1.76
CA GLU A 331 -13.65 1.98 -1.21
C GLU A 331 -13.64 1.98 0.32
N LEU A 332 -12.50 1.64 0.94
CA LEU A 332 -12.30 1.68 2.39
C LEU A 332 -12.03 3.08 2.95
N GLY A 333 -11.99 4.10 2.09
CA GLY A 333 -11.76 5.49 2.49
C GLY A 333 -10.30 5.84 2.76
N PHE A 334 -9.34 5.03 2.32
CA PHE A 334 -7.92 5.30 2.53
C PHE A 334 -7.51 6.64 1.88
N GLN A 335 -6.87 7.50 2.65
CA GLN A 335 -6.39 8.80 2.21
C GLN A 335 -4.92 8.71 1.81
N PHE A 336 -4.64 8.77 0.50
CA PHE A 336 -3.28 8.82 -0.01
C PHE A 336 -2.68 10.20 0.25
N LYS A 337 -1.55 10.25 0.94
CA LYS A 337 -0.81 11.49 1.17
C LYS A 337 -0.14 11.99 -0.12
N TYR A 338 0.28 11.06 -0.96
CA TYR A 338 0.98 11.33 -2.22
C TYR A 338 0.26 10.67 -3.41
N PRO A 339 -0.87 11.23 -3.87
CA PRO A 339 -1.59 10.66 -5.00
C PRO A 339 -0.92 10.90 -6.36
N GLN A 340 -0.03 11.90 -6.47
CA GLN A 340 0.69 12.26 -7.69
C GLN A 340 2.18 11.96 -7.57
N VAL A 341 2.77 11.38 -8.62
CA VAL A 341 4.19 10.98 -8.62
C VAL A 341 5.13 12.17 -8.46
N LYS A 342 4.79 13.31 -9.05
CA LYS A 342 5.59 14.55 -8.96
C LYS A 342 5.73 15.03 -7.51
N ASP A 343 4.65 15.01 -6.74
CA ASP A 343 4.65 15.48 -5.35
C ASP A 343 5.36 14.48 -4.43
N ALA A 344 5.18 13.18 -4.71
CA ALA A 344 5.94 12.12 -4.04
C ALA A 344 7.45 12.31 -4.24
N LEU A 345 7.89 12.53 -5.50
CA LEU A 345 9.31 12.72 -5.83
C LEU A 345 9.88 13.98 -5.19
N LYS A 346 9.16 15.11 -5.20
CA LYS A 346 9.60 16.34 -4.52
C LYS A 346 9.87 16.08 -3.04
N THR A 347 8.94 15.42 -2.34
CA THR A 347 9.09 15.15 -0.90
C THR A 347 10.22 14.15 -0.61
N ILE A 348 10.44 13.16 -1.49
CA ILE A 348 11.51 12.18 -1.31
C ILE A 348 12.90 12.81 -1.50
N LEU A 349 13.02 13.79 -2.38
CA LEU A 349 14.31 14.39 -2.79
C LEU A 349 14.62 15.71 -2.07
N SER A 350 13.66 16.31 -1.38
CA SER A 350 13.89 17.41 -0.44
C SER A 350 14.57 16.87 0.83
#